data_48da793d6696b650d3af19ec4edc55f1
#
_entry.id   48da793d6696b650d3af19ec4edc55f1
#
_cell.length_a   1.000
_cell.length_b   1.000
_cell.length_c   1.000
_cell.angle_alpha   90.00
_cell.angle_beta   90.00
_cell.angle_gamma   90.00
#
_symmetry.space_group_name_H-M   'P 1'
#
loop_
_entity.id
_entity.type
_entity.pdbx_description
1 polymer ?
#
loop_
_entity_poly.entity_id
_entity_poly.type
_entity_poly.pdbx_seq_one_letter_code
_entity_poly.pdbx_strand_id
1 'polypeptide(L)'
;MDHQSNVIASQDEAFMKEALSEARAALAEEEIPIGAVVVCGGRIIGKGHNMVERLHDATAHAEMIAITAATESLGGKYLQDCTLYVTVEPCPMCAAALNWSQVSRIVYGAPDPRRGYSLYTPSLLHPRTEVLGGVLGKECGTMLADYLRSKR
;
A
#
# COMPACT_ATOMS: atom_id res chain seq x y z
N MET A 1 19.39 15.61 -10.54
CA MET A 1 18.56 15.59 -9.33
C MET A 1 19.36 16.12 -8.16
N ASP A 2 18.73 16.90 -7.31
CA ASP A 2 19.40 17.40 -6.11
C ASP A 2 19.53 16.29 -5.06
N HIS A 3 20.30 16.60 -4.00
CA HIS A 3 20.54 15.64 -2.90
C HIS A 3 19.27 15.22 -2.20
N GLN A 4 18.34 16.15 -1.97
CA GLN A 4 17.09 15.88 -1.26
C GLN A 4 16.19 14.93 -2.04
N SER A 5 16.06 15.11 -3.36
CA SER A 5 15.29 14.19 -4.20
C SER A 5 15.85 12.77 -4.17
N ASN A 6 17.18 12.63 -4.17
CA ASN A 6 17.83 11.33 -4.08
C ASN A 6 17.58 10.65 -2.73
N VAL A 7 17.58 11.42 -1.64
CA VAL A 7 17.28 10.90 -0.30
C VAL A 7 15.84 10.39 -0.22
N ILE A 8 14.87 11.17 -0.75
CA ILE A 8 13.46 10.78 -0.75
C ILE A 8 13.25 9.50 -1.58
N ALA A 9 13.84 9.43 -2.78
CA ALA A 9 13.72 8.24 -3.63
C ALA A 9 14.31 7.01 -2.94
N SER A 10 15.44 7.16 -2.25
CA SER A 10 16.09 6.08 -1.51
C SER A 10 15.23 5.60 -0.34
N GLN A 11 14.59 6.52 0.38
CA GLN A 11 13.67 6.20 1.46
C GLN A 11 12.43 5.48 0.94
N ASP A 12 11.87 5.93 -0.18
CA ASP A 12 10.71 5.30 -0.78
C ASP A 12 11.02 3.85 -1.17
N GLU A 13 12.19 3.59 -1.75
CA GLU A 13 12.58 2.22 -2.06
C GLU A 13 12.74 1.36 -0.81
N ALA A 14 13.34 1.93 0.25
CA ALA A 14 13.55 1.21 1.49
C ALA A 14 12.22 0.81 2.15
N PHE A 15 11.26 1.72 2.20
CA PHE A 15 9.93 1.42 2.75
C PHE A 15 9.13 0.50 1.84
N MET A 16 9.29 0.62 0.51
CA MET A 16 8.64 -0.34 -0.39
C MET A 16 9.18 -1.75 -0.20
N LYS A 17 10.46 -1.92 0.13
CA LYS A 17 11.01 -3.24 0.48
C LYS A 17 10.33 -3.82 1.72
N GLU A 18 9.99 -2.98 2.68
CA GLU A 18 9.23 -3.41 3.86
C GLU A 18 7.81 -3.85 3.46
N ALA A 19 7.17 -3.12 2.56
CA ALA A 19 5.87 -3.52 2.02
C ALA A 19 5.97 -4.85 1.27
N LEU A 20 7.04 -5.07 0.50
CA LEU A 20 7.29 -6.34 -0.18
C LEU A 20 7.48 -7.49 0.81
N SER A 21 8.12 -7.23 1.94
CA SER A 21 8.25 -8.22 3.01
C SER A 21 6.88 -8.65 3.54
N GLU A 22 5.95 -7.69 3.70
CA GLU A 22 4.58 -8.00 4.08
C GLU A 22 3.86 -8.79 2.98
N ALA A 23 4.11 -8.48 1.71
CA ALA A 23 3.54 -9.24 0.60
C ALA A 23 4.03 -10.69 0.62
N ARG A 24 5.30 -10.92 0.94
CA ARG A 24 5.83 -12.29 1.09
C ARG A 24 5.18 -13.02 2.26
N ALA A 25 4.88 -12.32 3.35
CA ALA A 25 4.15 -12.92 4.47
C ALA A 25 2.75 -13.37 4.04
N ALA A 26 2.06 -12.56 3.24
CA ALA A 26 0.77 -12.94 2.69
C ALA A 26 0.89 -14.19 1.81
N LEU A 27 1.91 -14.23 0.94
CA LEU A 27 2.14 -15.37 0.06
C LEU A 27 2.37 -16.66 0.86
N ALA A 28 3.11 -16.59 1.96
CA ALA A 28 3.36 -17.74 2.83
C ALA A 28 2.07 -18.24 3.50
N GLU A 29 1.06 -17.39 3.62
CA GLU A 29 -0.26 -17.74 4.17
C GLU A 29 -1.28 -18.09 3.08
N GLU A 30 -0.83 -18.25 1.85
CA GLU A 30 -1.68 -18.54 0.69
C GLU A 30 -2.71 -17.43 0.39
N GLU A 31 -2.37 -16.21 0.73
CA GLU A 31 -3.12 -15.01 0.40
C GLU A 31 -2.54 -14.35 -0.86
N ILE A 32 -3.32 -13.47 -1.48
CA ILE A 32 -2.80 -12.66 -2.58
C ILE A 32 -1.61 -11.83 -2.03
N PRO A 33 -0.43 -11.88 -2.68
CA PRO A 33 0.79 -11.25 -2.14
C PRO A 33 0.79 -9.73 -2.33
N ILE A 34 0.07 -9.06 -1.48
CA ILE A 34 0.03 -7.61 -1.41
C ILE A 34 0.37 -7.22 0.03
N GLY A 35 1.28 -6.28 0.19
CA GLY A 35 1.71 -5.78 1.47
C GLY A 35 1.70 -4.26 1.50
N ALA A 36 1.55 -3.72 2.70
CA ALA A 36 1.51 -2.27 2.91
C ALA A 36 2.14 -1.90 4.24
N VAL A 37 2.77 -0.72 4.28
CA VAL A 37 3.24 -0.13 5.52
C VAL A 37 2.85 1.34 5.56
N VAL A 38 2.56 1.86 6.75
CA VAL A 38 2.30 3.28 6.98
C VAL A 38 3.49 3.87 7.73
N VAL A 39 4.02 4.95 7.21
CA VAL A 39 5.19 5.64 7.74
C VAL A 39 4.82 7.05 8.18
N CYS A 40 5.22 7.42 9.38
CA CYS A 40 5.00 8.76 9.91
C CYS A 40 6.29 9.23 10.60
N GLY A 41 6.80 10.39 10.18
CA GLY A 41 8.05 10.90 10.76
C GLY A 41 9.24 9.97 10.54
N GLY A 42 9.31 9.31 9.39
CA GLY A 42 10.40 8.39 9.06
C GLY A 42 10.32 7.03 9.75
N ARG A 43 9.23 6.74 10.46
CA ARG A 43 9.08 5.49 11.22
C ARG A 43 7.85 4.73 10.74
N ILE A 44 7.97 3.41 10.65
CA ILE A 44 6.82 2.56 10.33
C ILE A 44 5.95 2.48 11.58
N ILE A 45 4.69 2.88 11.44
CA ILE A 45 3.73 2.86 12.55
C ILE A 45 2.62 1.83 12.34
N GLY A 46 2.53 1.21 11.15
CA GLY A 46 1.58 0.15 10.89
C GLY A 46 2.02 -0.68 9.70
N LYS A 47 1.77 -1.98 9.76
CA LYS A 47 2.06 -2.92 8.68
C LYS A 47 0.82 -3.75 8.42
N GLY A 48 0.64 -4.17 7.17
CA GLY A 48 -0.46 -5.04 6.80
C GLY A 48 -0.15 -5.85 5.57
N HIS A 49 -0.77 -7.01 5.48
CA HIS A 49 -0.77 -7.80 4.27
C HIS A 49 -2.16 -8.38 4.09
N ASN A 50 -2.47 -8.84 2.88
CA ASN A 50 -3.79 -9.37 2.58
C ASN A 50 -4.12 -10.54 3.50
N MET A 51 -5.30 -10.53 4.11
CA MET A 51 -5.76 -11.56 5.06
C MET A 51 -7.21 -11.96 4.80
N VAL A 52 -7.66 -11.84 3.55
CA VAL A 52 -9.06 -12.11 3.16
C VAL A 52 -9.47 -13.54 3.54
N GLU A 53 -8.65 -14.52 3.19
CA GLU A 53 -8.96 -15.92 3.46
C GLU A 53 -8.85 -16.24 4.95
N ARG A 54 -7.79 -15.77 5.57
CA ARG A 54 -7.52 -16.04 6.98
C ARG A 54 -8.60 -15.49 7.91
N LEU A 55 -9.07 -14.26 7.64
CA LEU A 55 -10.07 -13.61 8.49
C LEU A 55 -11.51 -13.85 8.02
N HIS A 56 -11.69 -14.54 6.88
CA HIS A 56 -13.01 -14.67 6.26
C HIS A 56 -13.67 -13.30 6.07
N ASP A 57 -12.89 -12.34 5.58
CA ASP A 57 -13.29 -10.94 5.45
C ASP A 57 -12.85 -10.42 4.08
N ALA A 58 -13.83 -10.21 3.20
CA ALA A 58 -13.56 -9.75 1.84
C ALA A 58 -12.89 -8.35 1.80
N THR A 59 -12.96 -7.59 2.89
CA THR A 59 -12.35 -6.26 2.96
C THR A 59 -10.98 -6.26 3.62
N ALA A 60 -10.46 -7.41 4.05
CA ALA A 60 -9.19 -7.50 4.76
C ALA A 60 -7.99 -7.39 3.82
N HIS A 61 -7.95 -6.32 3.04
CA HIS A 61 -6.84 -5.97 2.17
C HIS A 61 -5.66 -5.42 2.98
N ALA A 62 -4.47 -5.51 2.43
CA ALA A 62 -3.24 -5.05 3.08
C ALA A 62 -3.37 -3.62 3.60
N GLU A 63 -3.95 -2.73 2.79
CA GLU A 63 -4.11 -1.32 3.15
C GLU A 63 -5.03 -1.15 4.36
N MET A 64 -6.15 -1.89 4.38
CA MET A 64 -7.10 -1.81 5.49
C MET A 64 -6.45 -2.26 6.81
N ILE A 65 -5.69 -3.35 6.76
CA ILE A 65 -4.96 -3.84 7.93
C ILE A 65 -3.91 -2.82 8.40
N ALA A 66 -3.16 -2.24 7.46
CA ALA A 66 -2.12 -1.27 7.78
C ALA A 66 -2.72 0.03 8.38
N ILE A 67 -3.85 0.50 7.84
CA ILE A 67 -4.54 1.68 8.35
C ILE A 67 -4.95 1.45 9.81
N THR A 68 -5.58 0.31 10.10
CA THR A 68 -6.03 -0.02 11.46
C THR A 68 -4.85 -0.07 12.43
N ALA A 69 -3.76 -0.72 12.04
CA ALA A 69 -2.55 -0.80 12.87
C ALA A 69 -1.95 0.59 13.12
N ALA A 70 -1.89 1.43 12.09
CA ALA A 70 -1.29 2.75 12.19
C ALA A 70 -2.11 3.69 13.08
N THR A 71 -3.43 3.70 12.91
CA THR A 71 -4.30 4.56 13.72
C THR A 71 -4.31 4.14 15.17
N GLU A 72 -4.23 2.84 15.44
CA GLU A 72 -4.08 2.34 16.81
C GLU A 72 -2.77 2.81 17.43
N SER A 73 -1.67 2.73 16.66
CA SER A 73 -0.36 3.19 17.12
C SER A 73 -0.34 4.69 17.43
N LEU A 74 -1.01 5.50 16.60
CA LEU A 74 -1.10 6.94 16.81
C LEU A 74 -2.09 7.34 17.91
N GLY A 75 -3.02 6.47 18.27
CA GLY A 75 -4.10 6.80 19.17
C GLY A 75 -5.10 7.79 18.59
N GLY A 76 -5.23 7.80 17.25
CA GLY A 76 -6.14 8.72 16.56
C GLY A 76 -6.53 8.15 15.20
N LYS A 77 -7.61 8.67 14.63
CA LYS A 77 -8.22 8.10 13.43
C LYS A 77 -7.67 8.62 12.10
N TYR A 78 -6.87 9.67 12.13
CA TYR A 78 -6.38 10.30 10.90
C TYR A 78 -4.89 10.09 10.72
N LEU A 79 -4.49 9.84 9.47
CA LEU A 79 -3.11 9.58 9.08
C LEU A 79 -2.48 10.79 8.40
N GLN A 80 -2.78 12.00 8.91
CA GLN A 80 -2.19 13.23 8.43
C GLN A 80 -0.68 13.16 8.63
N ASP A 81 0.06 13.69 7.67
CA ASP A 81 1.53 13.67 7.64
C ASP A 81 2.13 12.27 7.57
N CYS A 82 1.32 11.27 7.22
CA CYS A 82 1.76 9.90 7.02
C CYS A 82 1.79 9.54 5.54
N THR A 83 2.64 8.58 5.18
CA THR A 83 2.72 7.99 3.85
C THR A 83 2.36 6.52 3.92
N LEU A 84 1.47 6.08 3.04
CA LEU A 84 1.22 4.64 2.84
C LEU A 84 2.06 4.14 1.67
N TYR A 85 2.80 3.05 1.90
CA TYR A 85 3.51 2.31 0.86
C TYR A 85 2.77 1.00 0.65
N VAL A 86 2.41 0.70 -0.58
CA VAL A 86 1.68 -0.54 -0.92
C VAL A 86 2.27 -1.12 -2.21
N THR A 87 2.38 -2.44 -2.27
CA THR A 87 3.07 -3.09 -3.40
C THR A 87 2.28 -3.02 -4.71
N VAL A 88 0.96 -2.89 -4.65
CA VAL A 88 0.11 -2.79 -5.82
C VAL A 88 -0.84 -1.60 -5.65
N GLU A 89 -1.13 -0.92 -6.74
CA GLU A 89 -2.08 0.21 -6.76
C GLU A 89 -3.34 -0.13 -5.99
N PRO A 90 -3.80 0.73 -5.06
CA PRO A 90 -5.01 0.44 -4.28
C PRO A 90 -6.27 0.28 -5.13
N CYS A 91 -7.12 -0.65 -4.73
CA CYS A 91 -8.46 -0.79 -5.32
C CYS A 91 -9.36 0.38 -4.86
N PRO A 92 -10.54 0.55 -5.48
CA PRO A 92 -11.45 1.65 -5.08
C PRO A 92 -11.84 1.65 -3.60
N MET A 93 -12.05 0.49 -3.01
CA MET A 93 -12.38 0.39 -1.59
C MET A 93 -11.26 0.96 -0.72
N CYS A 94 -10.03 0.54 -0.99
CA CYS A 94 -8.87 0.99 -0.21
C CYS A 94 -8.55 2.45 -0.48
N ALA A 95 -8.72 2.91 -1.73
CA ALA A 95 -8.53 4.33 -2.06
C ALA A 95 -9.51 5.21 -1.29
N ALA A 96 -10.77 4.80 -1.21
CA ALA A 96 -11.76 5.52 -0.42
C ALA A 96 -11.41 5.52 1.07
N ALA A 97 -10.94 4.39 1.59
CA ALA A 97 -10.50 4.30 2.98
C ALA A 97 -9.31 5.22 3.26
N LEU A 98 -8.38 5.31 2.33
CA LEU A 98 -7.24 6.22 2.44
C LEU A 98 -7.67 7.68 2.42
N ASN A 99 -8.68 8.01 1.63
CA ASN A 99 -9.28 9.35 1.63
C ASN A 99 -9.92 9.64 3.00
N TRP A 100 -10.74 8.73 3.49
CA TRP A 100 -11.38 8.89 4.81
C TRP A 100 -10.36 9.04 5.95
N SER A 101 -9.23 8.32 5.83
CA SER A 101 -8.17 8.37 6.84
C SER A 101 -7.28 9.60 6.71
N GLN A 102 -7.46 10.41 5.67
CA GLN A 102 -6.70 11.64 5.41
C GLN A 102 -5.20 11.43 5.31
N VAL A 103 -4.79 10.29 4.70
CA VAL A 103 -3.37 10.03 4.44
C VAL A 103 -2.81 11.11 3.52
N SER A 104 -1.59 11.58 3.80
CA SER A 104 -1.00 12.68 3.04
C SER A 104 -0.37 12.23 1.73
N ARG A 105 0.17 11.00 1.70
CA ARG A 105 0.92 10.52 0.54
C ARG A 105 0.71 9.03 0.36
N ILE A 106 0.60 8.60 -0.89
CA ILE A 106 0.49 7.19 -1.27
C ILE A 106 1.59 6.88 -2.26
N VAL A 107 2.37 5.83 -1.98
CA VAL A 107 3.40 5.32 -2.87
C VAL A 107 3.07 3.88 -3.18
N TYR A 108 2.90 3.54 -4.46
CA TYR A 108 2.63 2.15 -4.83
C TYR A 108 3.70 1.63 -5.79
N GLY A 109 3.82 0.30 -5.84
CA GLY A 109 4.76 -0.36 -6.74
C GLY A 109 4.16 -0.56 -8.12
N ALA A 110 3.41 -1.61 -8.32
CA ALA A 110 2.86 -1.97 -9.61
C ALA A 110 1.48 -1.36 -9.82
N PRO A 111 1.16 -0.87 -11.03
CA PRO A 111 -0.21 -0.46 -11.35
C PRO A 111 -1.11 -1.70 -11.43
N ASP A 112 -2.40 -1.49 -11.21
CA ASP A 112 -3.40 -2.55 -11.38
C ASP A 112 -4.35 -2.14 -12.50
N PRO A 113 -4.16 -2.66 -13.72
CA PRO A 113 -4.99 -2.27 -14.85
C PRO A 113 -6.40 -2.81 -14.83
N ARG A 114 -6.72 -3.71 -13.89
CA ARG A 114 -8.05 -4.30 -13.77
C ARG A 114 -8.88 -3.66 -12.65
N ARG A 115 -8.26 -3.38 -11.52
CA ARG A 115 -8.98 -2.95 -10.31
C ARG A 115 -8.39 -1.71 -9.66
N GLY A 116 -7.41 -1.07 -10.27
CA GLY A 116 -6.80 0.12 -9.69
C GLY A 116 -7.79 1.28 -9.59
N TYR A 117 -7.65 2.08 -8.55
CA TYR A 117 -8.53 3.23 -8.32
C TYR A 117 -8.46 4.24 -9.47
N SER A 118 -7.33 4.29 -10.18
CA SER A 118 -7.14 5.26 -11.27
C SER A 118 -8.02 5.01 -12.48
N LEU A 119 -8.67 3.84 -12.54
CA LEU A 119 -9.65 3.52 -13.60
C LEU A 119 -10.97 4.27 -13.40
N TYR A 120 -11.17 4.91 -12.27
CA TYR A 120 -12.44 5.53 -11.91
C TYR A 120 -12.33 7.04 -11.84
N THR A 121 -13.36 7.72 -12.32
CA THR A 121 -13.48 9.18 -12.28
C THR A 121 -14.85 9.56 -11.73
N PRO A 122 -14.95 10.63 -10.92
CA PRO A 122 -13.86 11.44 -10.42
C PRO A 122 -12.96 10.65 -9.47
N SER A 123 -11.78 11.21 -9.14
CA SER A 123 -10.82 10.53 -8.27
C SER A 123 -11.42 10.18 -6.91
N LEU A 124 -11.10 8.99 -6.42
CA LEU A 124 -11.51 8.52 -5.10
C LEU A 124 -10.60 9.07 -3.99
N LEU A 125 -9.49 9.67 -4.35
CA LEU A 125 -8.54 10.25 -3.41
C LEU A 125 -8.80 11.73 -3.21
N HIS A 126 -8.41 12.24 -2.04
CA HIS A 126 -8.45 13.67 -1.78
C HIS A 126 -7.52 14.40 -2.75
N PRO A 127 -7.93 15.58 -3.28
CA PRO A 127 -7.09 16.33 -4.23
C PRO A 127 -5.70 16.70 -3.71
N ARG A 128 -5.52 16.81 -2.41
CA ARG A 128 -4.23 17.14 -1.80
C ARG A 128 -3.34 15.92 -1.55
N THR A 129 -3.86 14.71 -1.70
CA THR A 129 -3.07 13.50 -1.49
C THR A 129 -2.05 13.37 -2.62
N GLU A 130 -0.77 13.32 -2.27
CA GLU A 130 0.28 13.07 -3.24
C GLU A 130 0.34 11.60 -3.57
N VAL A 131 0.52 11.25 -4.84
CA VAL A 131 0.59 9.85 -5.28
C VAL A 131 1.82 9.67 -6.15
N LEU A 132 2.60 8.64 -5.86
CA LEU A 132 3.73 8.22 -6.68
C LEU A 132 3.61 6.73 -6.95
N GLY A 133 3.58 6.34 -8.22
CA GLY A 133 3.57 4.94 -8.63
C GLY A 133 4.90 4.51 -9.23
N GLY A 134 5.12 3.21 -9.31
CA GLY A 134 6.27 2.63 -9.98
C GLY A 134 7.49 2.40 -9.10
N VAL A 135 7.41 2.63 -7.80
CA VAL A 135 8.53 2.38 -6.90
C VAL A 135 8.68 0.88 -6.69
N LEU A 136 9.82 0.32 -7.16
CA LEU A 136 10.05 -1.13 -7.23
C LEU A 136 8.92 -1.84 -7.98
N GLY A 137 8.37 -1.18 -9.00
CA GLY A 137 7.19 -1.67 -9.71
C GLY A 137 7.39 -3.02 -10.37
N LYS A 138 8.59 -3.29 -10.89
CA LYS A 138 8.91 -4.57 -11.51
C LYS A 138 8.86 -5.71 -10.49
N GLU A 139 9.50 -5.52 -9.35
CA GLU A 139 9.53 -6.52 -8.29
C GLU A 139 8.12 -6.80 -7.75
N CYS A 140 7.37 -5.74 -7.49
CA CYS A 140 5.99 -5.86 -7.00
C CYS A 140 5.09 -6.54 -8.02
N GLY A 141 5.18 -6.13 -9.28
CA GLY A 141 4.37 -6.69 -10.35
C GLY A 141 4.70 -8.16 -10.64
N THR A 142 5.97 -8.53 -10.59
CA THR A 142 6.40 -9.90 -10.82
C THR A 142 5.86 -10.84 -9.73
N MET A 143 5.93 -10.42 -8.47
CA MET A 143 5.41 -11.23 -7.37
C MET A 143 3.92 -11.53 -7.54
N LEU A 144 3.12 -10.52 -7.88
CA LEU A 144 1.69 -10.69 -8.09
C LEU A 144 1.41 -11.55 -9.32
N ALA A 145 2.10 -11.29 -10.44
CA ALA A 145 1.91 -12.04 -11.67
C ALA A 145 2.25 -13.53 -11.50
N ASP A 146 3.33 -13.83 -10.80
CA ASP A 146 3.72 -15.21 -10.52
C ASP A 146 2.67 -15.94 -9.70
N TYR A 147 2.13 -15.27 -8.68
CA TYR A 147 1.06 -15.83 -7.86
C TYR A 147 -0.18 -16.14 -8.71
N LEU A 148 -0.61 -15.19 -9.53
CA LEU A 148 -1.81 -15.37 -10.36
C LEU A 148 -1.65 -16.50 -11.36
N ARG A 149 -0.45 -16.65 -11.94
CA ARG A 149 -0.17 -17.79 -12.84
C ARG A 149 -0.22 -19.11 -12.10
N SER A 150 0.24 -19.18 -10.86
CA SER A 150 0.23 -20.40 -10.07
C SER A 150 -1.18 -20.89 -9.74
N LYS A 151 -2.19 -20.02 -9.86
CA LYS A 151 -3.59 -20.34 -9.54
C LYS A 151 -4.44 -20.72 -10.75
N ARG A 152 -3.84 -20.76 -11.92
CA ARG A 152 -4.55 -21.19 -13.15
C ARG A 152 -4.57 -22.69 -13.28
#